data_927b6452682172196fd7d6d43d529ee9
#
_entry.id   927b6452682172196fd7d6d43d529ee9
#
_cell.length_a   1.000
_cell.length_b   1.000
_cell.length_c   1.000
_cell.angle_alpha   90.00
_cell.angle_beta   90.00
_cell.angle_gamma   90.00
#
_symmetry.space_group_name_H-M   'P 1'
#
loop_
_entity.id
_entity.type
_entity.pdbx_description
1 polymer ?
#
loop_
_entity_poly.entity_id
_entity_poly.type
_entity_poly.pdbx_seq_one_letter_code
_entity_poly.pdbx_strand_id
1 'polypeptide(L)'
;MTYIVPEITLAMRDDIVGILDLQDQNLLGRGGLLSIRLPGAFIKAALDDLPQIVTRRDGKIVGYLLAGSRGLHAQTPIIQAMFRAYPGSHDTYVYGPICVAESERGHGLATALFAELRERLPERECVAFVRRDNAASLQAHLKMGMRAVAWFEHDDVVHAVLAFAAPLRG
;
A
#
# COMPACT_ATOMS: atom_id res chain seq x y z
N MET A 1 17.64 18.63 -15.68
CA MET A 1 16.47 18.01 -16.36
C MET A 1 15.30 18.00 -15.41
N THR A 2 14.14 18.41 -15.87
CA THR A 2 12.92 18.38 -15.04
C THR A 2 12.40 16.96 -14.96
N TYR A 3 12.11 16.47 -13.76
CA TYR A 3 11.47 15.17 -13.58
C TYR A 3 10.03 15.24 -14.11
N ILE A 4 9.70 14.32 -15.00
CA ILE A 4 8.34 14.17 -15.51
C ILE A 4 7.68 13.03 -14.73
N VAL A 5 6.57 13.34 -14.06
CA VAL A 5 5.81 12.34 -13.30
C VAL A 5 5.29 11.27 -14.26
N PRO A 6 5.52 9.98 -14.00
CA PRO A 6 4.96 8.92 -14.84
C PRO A 6 3.44 8.91 -14.75
N GLU A 7 2.79 8.35 -15.77
CA GLU A 7 1.34 8.19 -15.80
C GLU A 7 0.86 7.31 -14.63
N ILE A 8 -0.17 7.77 -13.91
CA ILE A 8 -0.81 7.05 -12.80
C ILE A 8 -2.21 6.64 -13.25
N THR A 9 -2.51 5.35 -13.20
CA THR A 9 -3.78 4.77 -13.67
C THR A 9 -4.26 3.65 -12.77
N LEU A 10 -5.50 3.19 -13.01
CA LEU A 10 -5.97 1.92 -12.45
C LEU A 10 -5.16 0.76 -13.03
N ALA A 11 -4.84 -0.19 -12.16
CA ALA A 11 -4.24 -1.45 -12.57
C ALA A 11 -5.27 -2.33 -13.28
N MET A 12 -4.80 -3.06 -14.26
CA MET A 12 -5.55 -4.06 -15.02
C MET A 12 -4.90 -5.44 -14.88
N ARG A 13 -5.59 -6.48 -15.32
CA ARG A 13 -5.06 -7.86 -15.24
C ARG A 13 -3.72 -8.04 -15.96
N ASP A 14 -3.53 -7.33 -17.07
CA ASP A 14 -2.26 -7.36 -17.82
C ASP A 14 -1.08 -6.75 -17.04
N ASP A 15 -1.36 -5.98 -15.99
CA ASP A 15 -0.33 -5.39 -15.14
C ASP A 15 0.24 -6.34 -14.08
N ILE A 16 -0.40 -7.48 -13.86
CA ILE A 16 0.01 -8.44 -12.80
C ILE A 16 1.47 -8.84 -12.96
N VAL A 17 1.91 -9.16 -14.16
CA VAL A 17 3.30 -9.55 -14.43
C VAL A 17 4.26 -8.42 -14.06
N GLY A 18 3.98 -7.19 -14.49
CA GLY A 18 4.79 -6.02 -14.16
C GLY A 18 4.81 -5.70 -12.67
N ILE A 19 3.70 -5.87 -11.96
CA ILE A 19 3.62 -5.72 -10.51
C ILE A 19 4.49 -6.78 -9.82
N LEU A 20 4.41 -8.04 -10.24
CA LEU A 20 5.23 -9.13 -9.68
C LEU A 20 6.72 -8.90 -9.93
N ASP A 21 7.09 -8.47 -11.13
CA ASP A 21 8.49 -8.16 -11.47
C ASP A 21 9.04 -7.03 -10.59
N LEU A 22 8.29 -5.95 -10.43
CA LEU A 22 8.69 -4.85 -9.57
C LEU A 22 8.77 -5.27 -8.10
N GLN A 23 7.80 -6.06 -7.62
CA GLN A 23 7.82 -6.64 -6.28
C GLN A 23 9.09 -7.44 -6.04
N ASP A 24 9.43 -8.37 -6.93
CA ASP A 24 10.60 -9.24 -6.79
C ASP A 24 11.92 -8.45 -6.76
N GLN A 25 12.02 -7.36 -7.50
CA GLN A 25 13.19 -6.46 -7.48
C GLN A 25 13.34 -5.70 -6.17
N ASN A 26 12.26 -5.54 -5.39
CA ASN A 26 12.21 -4.70 -4.18
C ASN A 26 12.03 -5.50 -2.88
N LEU A 27 12.17 -6.81 -2.89
CA LEU A 27 12.15 -7.63 -1.69
C LEU A 27 13.38 -7.35 -0.81
N LEU A 28 13.21 -7.43 0.52
CA LEU A 28 14.29 -7.24 1.49
C LEU A 28 15.48 -8.14 1.22
N GLY A 29 15.27 -9.40 0.83
CA GLY A 29 16.32 -10.35 0.48
C GLY A 29 17.14 -9.95 -0.76
N ARG A 30 16.72 -8.96 -1.51
CA ARG A 30 17.40 -8.39 -2.68
C ARG A 30 17.81 -6.92 -2.47
N GLY A 31 17.89 -6.47 -1.22
CA GLY A 31 18.24 -5.09 -0.89
C GLY A 31 17.10 -4.08 -1.03
N GLY A 32 15.86 -4.54 -1.22
CA GLY A 32 14.67 -3.71 -1.31
C GLY A 32 14.02 -3.44 0.05
N LEU A 33 12.82 -2.87 0.03
CA LEU A 33 12.08 -2.43 1.21
C LEU A 33 10.82 -3.28 1.50
N LEU A 34 10.44 -4.19 0.60
CA LEU A 34 9.26 -5.04 0.77
C LEU A 34 9.58 -6.26 1.63
N SER A 35 8.85 -6.42 2.72
CA SER A 35 8.97 -7.56 3.63
C SER A 35 8.10 -8.76 3.23
N ILE A 36 7.18 -8.57 2.31
CA ILE A 36 6.23 -9.61 1.89
C ILE A 36 6.19 -9.73 0.36
N ARG A 37 6.10 -10.97 -0.11
CA ARG A 37 5.86 -11.29 -1.51
C ARG A 37 4.43 -11.79 -1.67
N LEU A 38 3.61 -11.06 -2.40
CA LEU A 38 2.24 -11.45 -2.71
C LEU A 38 2.22 -12.32 -3.98
N PRO A 39 1.49 -13.44 -3.97
CA PRO A 39 1.33 -14.26 -5.18
C PRO A 39 0.42 -13.59 -6.20
N GLY A 40 0.60 -13.91 -7.49
CA GLY A 40 -0.23 -13.36 -8.56
C GLY A 40 -1.72 -13.64 -8.39
N ALA A 41 -2.09 -14.77 -7.81
CA ALA A 41 -3.48 -15.09 -7.48
C ALA A 41 -4.10 -14.10 -6.49
N PHE A 42 -3.33 -13.64 -5.50
CA PHE A 42 -3.79 -12.62 -4.57
C PHE A 42 -3.97 -11.27 -5.27
N ILE A 43 -3.02 -10.87 -6.10
CA ILE A 43 -3.12 -9.60 -6.85
C ILE A 43 -4.35 -9.63 -7.78
N LYS A 44 -4.61 -10.76 -8.43
CA LYS A 44 -5.82 -10.93 -9.24
C LYS A 44 -7.09 -10.78 -8.41
N ALA A 45 -7.15 -11.38 -7.22
CA ALA A 45 -8.29 -11.24 -6.32
C ALA A 45 -8.46 -9.78 -5.84
N ALA A 46 -7.35 -9.09 -5.58
CA ALA A 46 -7.37 -7.67 -5.20
C ALA A 46 -7.92 -6.79 -6.32
N LEU A 47 -7.61 -7.07 -7.59
CA LEU A 47 -8.15 -6.35 -8.74
C LEU A 47 -9.69 -6.47 -8.86
N ASP A 48 -10.23 -7.60 -8.43
CA ASP A 48 -11.68 -7.83 -8.43
C ASP A 48 -12.38 -7.26 -7.16
N ASP A 49 -11.61 -6.86 -6.14
CA ASP A 49 -12.10 -6.40 -4.84
C ASP A 49 -12.19 -4.87 -4.74
N LEU A 50 -11.09 -4.17 -4.93
CA LEU A 50 -10.99 -2.71 -4.83
C LEU A 50 -10.13 -2.13 -5.97
N PRO A 51 -10.20 -0.80 -6.22
CA PRO A 51 -9.26 -0.16 -7.13
C PRO A 51 -7.81 -0.40 -6.70
N GLN A 52 -6.97 -0.82 -7.65
CA GLN A 52 -5.53 -0.92 -7.49
C GLN A 52 -4.87 0.12 -8.37
N ILE A 53 -3.79 0.75 -7.90
CA ILE A 53 -3.16 1.86 -8.61
C ILE A 53 -1.78 1.44 -9.10
N VAL A 54 -1.46 1.78 -10.33
CA VAL A 54 -0.14 1.58 -10.93
C VAL A 54 0.36 2.87 -11.57
N THR A 55 1.65 2.95 -11.72
CA THR A 55 2.29 4.01 -12.50
C THR A 55 3.27 3.40 -13.50
N ARG A 56 3.31 3.97 -14.70
CA ARG A 56 4.10 3.47 -15.82
C ARG A 56 5.01 4.55 -16.39
N ARG A 57 6.20 4.13 -16.75
CA ARG A 57 7.11 4.90 -17.58
C ARG A 57 7.45 4.06 -18.81
N ASP A 58 7.19 4.61 -19.99
CA ASP A 58 7.43 3.91 -21.26
C ASP A 58 6.80 2.50 -21.31
N GLY A 59 5.57 2.39 -20.81
CA GLY A 59 4.81 1.13 -20.77
C GLY A 59 5.23 0.15 -19.67
N LYS A 60 6.29 0.42 -18.91
CA LYS A 60 6.78 -0.44 -17.82
C LYS A 60 6.21 0.02 -16.47
N ILE A 61 5.76 -0.94 -15.66
CA ILE A 61 5.35 -0.66 -14.27
C ILE A 61 6.57 -0.21 -13.45
N VAL A 62 6.51 1.01 -12.92
CA VAL A 62 7.55 1.60 -12.07
C VAL A 62 7.05 1.92 -10.67
N GLY A 63 5.79 1.70 -10.40
CA GLY A 63 5.21 1.79 -9.07
C GLY A 63 3.82 1.17 -9.01
N TYR A 64 3.43 0.73 -7.83
CA TYR A 64 2.08 0.25 -7.56
C TYR A 64 1.67 0.52 -6.11
N LEU A 65 0.39 0.62 -5.89
CA LEU A 65 -0.24 0.63 -4.58
C LEU A 65 -1.44 -0.31 -4.61
N LEU A 66 -1.40 -1.32 -3.77
CA LEU A 66 -2.51 -2.27 -3.61
C LEU A 66 -3.40 -1.85 -2.42
N ALA A 67 -4.67 -2.21 -2.51
CA ALA A 67 -5.64 -2.04 -1.46
C ALA A 67 -6.50 -3.30 -1.35
N GLY A 68 -7.01 -3.58 -0.18
CA GLY A 68 -7.89 -4.72 0.04
C GLY A 68 -8.97 -4.44 1.06
N SER A 69 -10.16 -4.98 0.82
CA SER A 69 -11.24 -4.96 1.79
C SER A 69 -10.93 -5.89 2.98
N ARG A 70 -11.69 -5.75 4.05
CA ARG A 70 -11.64 -6.72 5.16
C ARG A 70 -11.92 -8.14 4.69
N GLY A 71 -12.83 -8.30 3.72
CA GLY A 71 -13.19 -9.60 3.15
C GLY A 71 -12.02 -10.26 2.45
N LEU A 72 -11.28 -9.52 1.63
CA LEU A 72 -10.08 -10.02 0.96
C LEU A 72 -9.03 -10.53 1.96
N HIS A 73 -8.92 -9.87 3.10
CA HIS A 73 -7.93 -10.18 4.14
C HIS A 73 -8.48 -11.03 5.30
N ALA A 74 -9.68 -11.59 5.18
CA ALA A 74 -10.35 -12.30 6.27
C ALA A 74 -9.54 -13.48 6.84
N GLN A 75 -8.66 -14.08 6.03
CA GLN A 75 -7.79 -15.21 6.43
C GLN A 75 -6.32 -14.80 6.59
N THR A 76 -6.00 -13.51 6.66
CA THR A 76 -4.62 -13.02 6.79
C THR A 76 -4.32 -12.70 8.26
N PRO A 77 -3.52 -13.53 8.98
CA PRO A 77 -3.38 -13.41 10.44
C PRO A 77 -2.85 -12.05 10.91
N ILE A 78 -1.87 -11.47 10.23
CA ILE A 78 -1.32 -10.15 10.61
C ILE A 78 -2.36 -9.04 10.44
N ILE A 79 -3.20 -9.11 9.41
CA ILE A 79 -4.28 -8.14 9.20
C ILE A 79 -5.36 -8.30 10.26
N GLN A 80 -5.69 -9.54 10.65
CA GLN A 80 -6.60 -9.78 11.76
C GLN A 80 -6.05 -9.19 13.07
N ALA A 81 -4.75 -9.36 13.33
CA ALA A 81 -4.09 -8.77 14.51
C ALA A 81 -4.15 -7.24 14.48
N MET A 82 -3.91 -6.63 13.33
CA MET A 82 -4.05 -5.19 13.14
C MET A 82 -5.47 -4.70 13.47
N PHE A 83 -6.50 -5.35 12.94
CA PHE A 83 -7.89 -4.96 13.20
C PHE A 83 -8.35 -5.25 14.63
N ARG A 84 -7.74 -6.19 15.34
CA ARG A 84 -7.96 -6.33 16.81
C ARG A 84 -7.41 -5.13 17.57
N ALA A 85 -6.25 -4.61 17.16
CA ALA A 85 -5.63 -3.45 17.80
C ALA A 85 -6.34 -2.14 17.43
N TYR A 86 -6.83 -2.03 16.21
CA TYR A 86 -7.57 -0.87 15.72
C TYR A 86 -8.72 -1.31 14.82
N PRO A 87 -9.94 -1.43 15.36
CA PRO A 87 -11.09 -1.95 14.61
C PRO A 87 -11.52 -1.11 13.41
N GLY A 88 -11.30 0.22 13.43
CA GLY A 88 -11.80 1.13 12.39
C GLY A 88 -13.33 1.09 12.25
N SER A 89 -13.84 1.41 11.07
CA SER A 89 -15.24 1.24 10.68
C SER A 89 -15.43 -0.01 9.82
N HIS A 90 -16.70 -0.37 9.53
CA HIS A 90 -17.00 -1.58 8.76
C HIS A 90 -16.45 -1.56 7.33
N ASP A 91 -16.28 -0.38 6.74
CA ASP A 91 -15.80 -0.17 5.38
C ASP A 91 -14.31 0.27 5.31
N THR A 92 -13.62 0.30 6.46
CA THR A 92 -12.18 0.56 6.51
C THR A 92 -11.45 -0.47 5.63
N TYR A 93 -10.61 0.01 4.72
CA TYR A 93 -9.82 -0.85 3.85
C TYR A 93 -8.34 -0.86 4.23
N VAL A 94 -7.66 -1.93 3.85
CA VAL A 94 -6.22 -2.09 4.06
C VAL A 94 -5.47 -1.44 2.90
N TYR A 95 -4.59 -0.52 3.22
CA TYR A 95 -3.66 0.11 2.31
C TYR A 95 -2.35 -0.70 2.27
N GLY A 96 -1.83 -0.91 1.07
CA GLY A 96 -0.52 -1.52 0.88
C GLY A 96 -0.57 -3.00 0.45
N PRO A 97 0.57 -3.49 0.00
CA PRO A 97 1.85 -2.80 -0.08
C PRO A 97 1.89 -1.70 -1.14
N ILE A 98 2.78 -0.74 -0.92
CA ILE A 98 3.18 0.26 -1.89
C ILE A 98 4.63 0.01 -2.30
N CYS A 99 4.92 0.10 -3.58
CA CYS A 99 6.25 -0.09 -4.11
C CYS A 99 6.54 0.92 -5.21
N VAL A 100 7.73 1.52 -5.16
CA VAL A 100 8.24 2.44 -6.17
C VAL A 100 9.61 1.96 -6.59
N ALA A 101 9.84 1.84 -7.91
CA ALA A 101 11.13 1.46 -8.47
C ALA A 101 12.23 2.39 -7.95
N GLU A 102 13.41 1.84 -7.68
CA GLU A 102 14.54 2.59 -7.11
C GLU A 102 14.85 3.86 -7.91
N SER A 103 14.83 3.76 -9.25
CA SER A 103 15.07 4.89 -10.15
C SER A 103 14.03 6.02 -10.07
N GLU A 104 12.86 5.75 -9.51
CA GLU A 104 11.75 6.70 -9.41
C GLU A 104 11.55 7.25 -7.99
N ARG A 105 12.36 6.81 -7.03
CA ARG A 105 12.25 7.26 -5.63
C ARG A 105 12.69 8.71 -5.44
N GLY A 106 12.21 9.35 -4.37
CA GLY A 106 12.57 10.71 -4.03
C GLY A 106 11.85 11.79 -4.83
N HIS A 107 10.86 11.44 -5.66
CA HIS A 107 10.10 12.37 -6.50
C HIS A 107 8.63 12.49 -6.11
N GLY A 108 8.23 11.98 -4.94
CA GLY A 108 6.86 12.08 -4.44
C GLY A 108 5.87 11.10 -5.06
N LEU A 109 6.35 10.08 -5.78
CA LEU A 109 5.48 9.15 -6.50
C LEU A 109 4.59 8.32 -5.58
N ALA A 110 5.12 7.89 -4.42
CA ALA A 110 4.31 7.17 -3.42
C ALA A 110 3.13 8.02 -2.91
N THR A 111 3.37 9.30 -2.65
CA THR A 111 2.32 10.26 -2.26
C THR A 111 1.28 10.43 -3.36
N ALA A 112 1.70 10.50 -4.61
CA ALA A 112 0.81 10.63 -5.76
C ALA A 112 -0.05 9.37 -5.97
N LEU A 113 0.53 8.16 -5.82
CA LEU A 113 -0.20 6.89 -5.85
C LEU A 113 -1.27 6.84 -4.75
N PHE A 114 -0.93 7.28 -3.55
CA PHE A 114 -1.89 7.31 -2.44
C PHE A 114 -3.00 8.34 -2.65
N ALA A 115 -2.69 9.51 -3.19
CA ALA A 115 -3.70 10.51 -3.53
C ALA A 115 -4.72 9.95 -4.55
N GLU A 116 -4.25 9.26 -5.59
CA GLU A 116 -5.12 8.62 -6.58
C GLU A 116 -6.02 7.55 -5.95
N LEU A 117 -5.47 6.70 -5.07
CA LEU A 117 -6.27 5.69 -4.37
C LEU A 117 -7.38 6.32 -3.53
N ARG A 118 -7.09 7.41 -2.80
CA ARG A 118 -8.09 8.11 -1.99
C ARG A 118 -9.20 8.71 -2.84
N GLU A 119 -8.90 9.22 -4.03
CA GLU A 119 -9.91 9.73 -4.96
C GLU A 119 -10.84 8.62 -5.46
N ARG A 120 -10.33 7.40 -5.60
CA ARG A 120 -11.10 6.22 -6.00
C ARG A 120 -11.94 5.63 -4.87
N LEU A 121 -11.55 5.87 -3.62
CA LEU A 121 -12.22 5.37 -2.42
C LEU A 121 -12.54 6.55 -1.49
N PRO A 122 -13.34 7.53 -1.96
CA PRO A 122 -13.66 8.71 -1.16
C PRO A 122 -14.45 8.32 0.08
N GLU A 123 -14.30 9.12 1.14
CA GLU A 123 -15.04 8.95 2.39
C GLU A 123 -14.78 7.64 3.15
N ARG A 124 -13.81 6.84 2.75
CA ARG A 124 -13.43 5.62 3.44
C ARG A 124 -12.10 5.81 4.17
N GLU A 125 -12.06 5.31 5.41
CA GLU A 125 -10.81 5.22 6.16
C GLU A 125 -9.94 4.11 5.59
N CYS A 126 -8.63 4.35 5.50
CA CYS A 126 -7.68 3.30 5.24
C CYS A 126 -6.75 3.08 6.45
N VAL A 127 -6.28 1.86 6.59
CA VAL A 127 -5.29 1.46 7.59
C VAL A 127 -4.16 0.70 6.94
N ALA A 128 -2.98 0.85 7.52
CA ALA A 128 -1.78 0.11 7.14
C ALA A 128 -1.03 -0.29 8.39
N PHE A 129 -0.13 -1.25 8.27
CA PHE A 129 0.84 -1.52 9.32
C PHE A 129 2.26 -1.34 8.80
N VAL A 130 3.11 -0.86 9.67
CA VAL A 130 4.54 -0.69 9.40
C VAL A 130 5.33 -1.23 10.58
N ARG A 131 6.37 -1.99 10.33
CA ARG A 131 7.26 -2.46 11.38
C ARG A 131 7.84 -1.27 12.15
N ARG A 132 7.87 -1.38 13.47
CA ARG A 132 8.41 -0.35 14.35
C ARG A 132 9.85 0.02 14.00
N ASP A 133 10.67 -0.94 13.57
CA ASP A 133 12.07 -0.74 13.20
C ASP A 133 12.26 -0.18 11.78
N ASN A 134 11.19 -0.02 11.00
CA ASN A 134 11.24 0.61 9.68
C ASN A 134 10.93 2.11 9.77
N ALA A 135 11.87 2.87 10.34
CA ALA A 135 11.71 4.31 10.56
C ALA A 135 11.46 5.08 9.25
N ALA A 136 12.11 4.70 8.16
CA ALA A 136 11.93 5.36 6.86
C ALA A 136 10.50 5.24 6.34
N SER A 137 9.91 4.04 6.42
CA SER A 137 8.51 3.82 6.02
C SER A 137 7.54 4.55 6.94
N LEU A 138 7.76 4.52 8.26
CA LEU A 138 6.94 5.29 9.22
C LEU A 138 6.92 6.77 8.87
N GLN A 139 8.09 7.38 8.67
CA GLN A 139 8.20 8.81 8.35
C GLN A 139 7.55 9.14 7.01
N ALA A 140 7.72 8.31 6.00
CA ALA A 140 7.09 8.50 4.69
C ALA A 140 5.56 8.52 4.80
N HIS A 141 4.97 7.60 5.54
CA HIS A 141 3.51 7.53 5.71
C HIS A 141 2.96 8.65 6.59
N LEU A 142 3.69 9.07 7.62
CA LEU A 142 3.32 10.25 8.41
C LEU A 142 3.31 11.53 7.55
N LYS A 143 4.28 11.68 6.66
CA LYS A 143 4.32 12.80 5.69
C LYS A 143 3.17 12.77 4.69
N MET A 144 2.64 11.60 4.36
CA MET A 144 1.44 11.47 3.53
C MET A 144 0.15 11.85 4.26
N GLY A 145 0.20 12.14 5.56
CA GLY A 145 -0.95 12.52 6.38
C GLY A 145 -1.56 11.37 7.17
N MET A 146 -0.97 10.18 7.17
CA MET A 146 -1.38 9.10 8.05
C MET A 146 -0.98 9.39 9.49
N ARG A 147 -1.71 8.80 10.45
CA ARG A 147 -1.44 8.92 11.89
C ARG A 147 -1.23 7.54 12.50
N ALA A 148 -0.29 7.41 13.43
CA ALA A 148 -0.16 6.22 14.25
C ALA A 148 -1.33 6.19 15.26
N VAL A 149 -2.15 5.16 15.19
CA VAL A 149 -3.38 5.02 15.98
C VAL A 149 -3.34 3.87 16.97
N ALA A 150 -2.49 2.88 16.75
CA ALA A 150 -2.32 1.73 17.64
C ALA A 150 -0.97 1.05 17.37
N TRP A 151 -0.65 0.07 18.22
CA TRP A 151 0.50 -0.81 18.10
C TRP A 151 0.04 -2.24 18.33
N PHE A 152 0.64 -3.19 17.66
CA PHE A 152 0.40 -4.61 17.88
C PHE A 152 1.66 -5.44 17.63
N GLU A 153 1.69 -6.61 18.20
CA GLU A 153 2.75 -7.58 17.98
C GLU A 153 2.22 -8.77 17.18
N HIS A 154 3.01 -9.22 16.23
CA HIS A 154 2.73 -10.41 15.43
C HIS A 154 4.06 -11.08 15.09
N ASP A 155 4.16 -12.39 15.39
CA ASP A 155 5.39 -13.17 15.21
C ASP A 155 6.63 -12.49 15.82
N ASP A 156 6.49 -12.04 17.08
CA ASP A 156 7.53 -11.36 17.87
C ASP A 156 8.03 -10.03 17.25
N VAL A 157 7.29 -9.47 16.30
CA VAL A 157 7.58 -8.18 15.67
C VAL A 157 6.51 -7.16 16.01
N VAL A 158 6.95 -6.00 16.51
CA VAL A 158 6.05 -4.88 16.84
C VAL A 158 5.78 -4.04 15.58
N HIS A 159 4.51 -3.75 15.35
CA HIS A 159 4.02 -2.95 14.24
C HIS A 159 3.22 -1.74 14.73
N ALA A 160 3.39 -0.61 14.04
CA ALA A 160 2.47 0.51 14.15
C ALA A 160 1.26 0.28 13.24
N VAL A 161 0.07 0.61 13.72
CA VAL A 161 -1.10 0.79 12.87
C VAL A 161 -1.17 2.26 12.48
N LEU A 162 -1.17 2.50 11.19
CA LEU A 162 -1.31 3.84 10.61
C LEU A 162 -2.69 3.95 9.98
N ALA A 163 -3.37 5.06 10.20
CA ALA A 163 -4.68 5.33 9.64
C ALA A 163 -4.72 6.68 8.94
N PHE A 164 -5.48 6.73 7.85
CA PHE A 164 -5.91 7.98 7.23
C PHE A 164 -7.43 8.04 7.33
N ALA A 165 -7.93 8.95 8.17
CA ALA A 165 -9.35 9.09 8.40
C ALA A 165 -10.08 9.60 7.16
N ALA A 166 -11.32 9.13 6.97
CA ALA A 166 -12.22 9.75 6.02
C ALA A 166 -12.46 11.22 6.39
N PRO A 167 -12.69 12.12 5.41
CA PRO A 167 -13.11 13.48 5.70
C PRO A 167 -14.38 13.48 6.55
N LEU A 168 -14.41 14.34 7.57
CA LEU A 168 -15.65 14.56 8.33
C LEU A 168 -16.71 15.05 7.35
N ARG A 169 -17.86 14.38 7.31
CA ARG A 169 -19.03 14.91 6.60
C ARG A 169 -19.49 16.16 7.34
N GLY A 170 -19.43 17.28 6.67
CA GLY A 170 -19.97 18.53 7.16
C GLY A 170 -21.49 18.51 7.26
#